data_c18af9ba200b0db38ffd1c0d035f6d7d
#
_entry.id   c18af9ba200b0db38ffd1c0d035f6d7d
#
_cell.length_a   1.000
_cell.length_b   1.000
_cell.length_c   1.000
_cell.angle_alpha   90.00
_cell.angle_beta   90.00
_cell.angle_gamma   90.00
#
_symmetry.space_group_name_H-M   'P 1'
#
loop_
_entity.id
_entity.type
_entity.pdbx_description
1 polymer ?
#
loop_
_entity_poly.entity_id
_entity_poly.type
_entity_poly.pdbx_seq_one_letter_code
_entity_poly.pdbx_strand_id
1 'polypeptide(L)'
;MAIVKVDNLSVQFAAKGGIKTAVAGASFALEQGETFSLIGASGCGKSTILRVLAGLQRDWKGDVELLGNRITAGKRFQGALRREVQMVFQDPYASLHPNHTIWRTLAEPLKIHGESKIEARVAEALEQVGLPAEAAKRYPHQLSGGQRQRVAIARALLLRPKILLLDEPTSALDMSVQAEILNLLNRLKQQHGMTYLLVSHDADVIAHMSDRAAFMANGVIERSFDRAALVNGEHRMAHA
;
A
#
# COMPACT_ATOMS: atom_id res chain seq x y z
N MET A 1 7.04 17.27 8.06
CA MET A 1 6.26 17.95 6.99
C MET A 1 5.36 16.91 6.33
N ALA A 2 4.05 17.17 6.34
CA ALA A 2 3.08 16.22 5.81
C ALA A 2 3.25 16.07 4.29
N ILE A 3 3.42 14.83 3.83
CA ILE A 3 3.58 14.49 2.40
C ILE A 3 2.32 13.89 1.79
N VAL A 4 1.37 13.49 2.62
CA VAL A 4 0.00 13.13 2.25
C VAL A 4 -0.94 13.96 3.10
N LYS A 5 -1.88 14.65 2.47
CA LYS A 5 -2.97 15.33 3.15
C LYS A 5 -4.27 14.93 2.50
N VAL A 6 -5.21 14.52 3.30
CA VAL A 6 -6.58 14.16 2.90
C VAL A 6 -7.52 14.98 3.76
N ASP A 7 -8.39 15.75 3.13
CA ASP A 7 -9.39 16.56 3.82
C ASP A 7 -10.77 16.33 3.22
N ASN A 8 -11.69 15.94 4.09
CA ASN A 8 -13.11 15.69 3.79
C ASN A 8 -13.32 14.75 2.58
N LEU A 9 -12.48 13.71 2.44
CA LEU A 9 -12.56 12.74 1.35
C LEU A 9 -13.85 11.94 1.44
N SER A 10 -14.63 11.94 0.35
CA SER A 10 -15.85 11.16 0.23
C SER A 10 -15.86 10.39 -1.08
N VAL A 11 -16.24 9.10 -1.02
CA VAL A 11 -16.33 8.21 -2.19
C VAL A 11 -17.66 7.48 -2.16
N GLN A 12 -18.34 7.50 -3.29
CA GLN A 12 -19.63 6.85 -3.49
C GLN A 12 -19.58 5.93 -4.71
N PHE A 13 -20.30 4.82 -4.62
CA PHE A 13 -20.46 3.87 -5.73
C PHE A 13 -21.93 3.67 -6.06
N ALA A 14 -22.23 3.54 -7.35
CA ALA A 14 -23.54 3.06 -7.78
C ALA A 14 -23.70 1.58 -7.37
N ALA A 15 -24.80 1.25 -6.71
CA ALA A 15 -25.11 -0.10 -6.28
C ALA A 15 -26.55 -0.50 -6.68
N LYS A 16 -26.84 -1.79 -6.71
CA LYS A 16 -28.22 -2.28 -6.90
C LYS A 16 -29.08 -1.75 -5.74
N GLY A 17 -29.93 -0.79 -6.02
CA GLY A 17 -30.80 -0.16 -5.01
C GLY A 17 -30.43 1.25 -4.57
N GLY A 18 -29.43 1.89 -5.19
CA GLY A 18 -29.08 3.28 -4.92
C GLY A 18 -27.57 3.58 -4.89
N ILE A 19 -27.19 4.56 -4.08
CA ILE A 19 -25.79 4.97 -3.89
C ILE A 19 -25.28 4.38 -2.58
N LYS A 20 -24.14 3.67 -2.63
CA LYS A 20 -23.40 3.21 -1.45
C LYS A 20 -22.24 4.16 -1.19
N THR A 21 -22.24 4.81 -0.03
CA THR A 21 -21.12 5.62 0.45
C THR A 21 -20.07 4.69 1.07
N ALA A 22 -18.87 4.67 0.49
CA ALA A 22 -17.76 3.88 0.99
C ALA A 22 -16.84 4.68 1.91
N VAL A 23 -16.70 6.00 1.66
CA VAL A 23 -15.95 6.94 2.49
C VAL A 23 -16.80 8.19 2.65
N ALA A 24 -16.93 8.69 3.88
CA ALA A 24 -17.83 9.79 4.26
C ALA A 24 -17.08 10.86 5.03
N GLY A 25 -16.28 11.69 4.34
CA GLY A 25 -15.61 12.83 4.95
C GLY A 25 -14.33 12.46 5.74
N ALA A 26 -13.54 11.49 5.28
CA ALA A 26 -12.29 11.12 5.93
C ALA A 26 -11.25 12.24 5.83
N SER A 27 -10.60 12.59 6.96
CA SER A 27 -9.53 13.58 7.03
C SER A 27 -8.36 13.05 7.84
N PHE A 28 -7.15 13.07 7.28
CA PHE A 28 -5.91 12.67 7.94
C PHE A 28 -4.68 13.20 7.17
N ALA A 29 -3.52 13.14 7.82
CA ALA A 29 -2.26 13.51 7.20
C ALA A 29 -1.15 12.54 7.60
N LEU A 30 -0.20 12.30 6.68
CA LEU A 30 1.00 11.51 6.91
C LEU A 30 2.23 12.39 6.84
N GLU A 31 3.12 12.23 7.82
CA GLU A 31 4.42 12.86 7.83
C GLU A 31 5.44 12.03 7.03
N GLN A 32 6.47 12.69 6.52
CA GLN A 32 7.52 11.99 5.79
C GLN A 32 8.23 10.96 6.69
N GLY A 33 8.41 9.75 6.19
CA GLY A 33 9.12 8.67 6.88
C GLY A 33 8.28 7.92 7.90
N GLU A 34 7.01 8.32 8.16
CA GLU A 34 6.15 7.56 9.09
C GLU A 34 5.47 6.36 8.44
N THR A 35 5.02 5.43 9.25
CA THR A 35 4.01 4.44 8.93
C THR A 35 2.70 4.84 9.60
N PHE A 36 1.71 5.22 8.81
CA PHE A 36 0.35 5.50 9.27
C PHE A 36 -0.57 4.36 8.88
N SER A 37 -1.39 3.87 9.80
CA SER A 37 -2.29 2.75 9.54
C SER A 37 -3.75 3.15 9.61
N LEU A 38 -4.54 2.60 8.68
CA LEU A 38 -6.00 2.62 8.75
C LEU A 38 -6.50 1.28 9.29
N ILE A 39 -7.24 1.32 10.39
CA ILE A 39 -7.78 0.17 11.11
C ILE A 39 -9.29 0.16 10.97
N GLY A 40 -9.92 -1.00 11.01
CA GLY A 40 -11.38 -1.13 11.04
C GLY A 40 -11.86 -2.39 10.35
N ALA A 41 -13.14 -2.66 10.46
CA ALA A 41 -13.78 -3.85 9.90
C ALA A 41 -13.67 -3.90 8.36
N SER A 42 -13.79 -5.11 7.80
CA SER A 42 -13.82 -5.28 6.35
C SER A 42 -14.97 -4.47 5.74
N GLY A 43 -14.70 -3.80 4.62
CA GLY A 43 -15.71 -3.00 3.91
C GLY A 43 -15.97 -1.60 4.47
N CYS A 44 -15.27 -1.13 5.53
CA CYS A 44 -15.47 0.21 6.09
C CYS A 44 -14.84 1.35 5.27
N GLY A 45 -14.17 1.05 4.12
CA GLY A 45 -13.66 2.07 3.19
C GLY A 45 -12.14 2.20 3.10
N LYS A 46 -11.34 1.50 3.91
CA LYS A 46 -9.87 1.60 3.96
C LYS A 46 -9.19 1.42 2.60
N SER A 47 -9.45 0.29 1.93
CA SER A 47 -8.88 0.02 0.60
C SER A 47 -9.38 1.01 -0.47
N THR A 48 -10.56 1.60 -0.27
CA THR A 48 -11.08 2.66 -1.14
C THR A 48 -10.21 3.92 -1.03
N ILE A 49 -9.83 4.31 0.20
CA ILE A 49 -8.89 5.43 0.43
C ILE A 49 -7.56 5.14 -0.27
N LEU A 50 -6.98 3.94 -0.09
CA LEU A 50 -5.72 3.58 -0.75
C LEU A 50 -5.85 3.69 -2.28
N ARG A 51 -6.96 3.23 -2.86
CA ARG A 51 -7.19 3.31 -4.32
C ARG A 51 -7.31 4.76 -4.81
N VAL A 52 -7.88 5.66 -4.02
CA VAL A 52 -7.89 7.10 -4.34
C VAL A 52 -6.46 7.62 -4.38
N LEU A 53 -5.66 7.34 -3.33
CA LEU A 53 -4.28 7.81 -3.21
C LEU A 53 -3.33 7.15 -4.22
N ALA A 54 -3.69 5.97 -4.76
CA ALA A 54 -2.98 5.31 -5.86
C ALA A 54 -3.40 5.83 -7.25
N GLY A 55 -4.42 6.72 -7.33
CA GLY A 55 -4.99 7.20 -8.59
C GLY A 55 -5.83 6.17 -9.36
N LEU A 56 -6.19 5.06 -8.70
CA LEU A 56 -7.01 3.98 -9.24
C LEU A 56 -8.51 4.29 -9.14
N GLN A 57 -8.96 4.88 -8.01
CA GLN A 57 -10.30 5.41 -7.85
C GLN A 57 -10.26 6.91 -8.15
N ARG A 58 -11.01 7.34 -9.16
CA ARG A 58 -10.97 8.73 -9.64
C ARG A 58 -12.23 9.54 -9.33
N ASP A 59 -13.33 8.87 -9.06
CA ASP A 59 -14.58 9.51 -8.68
C ASP A 59 -14.66 9.63 -7.16
N TRP A 60 -14.39 10.84 -6.67
CA TRP A 60 -14.37 11.18 -5.25
C TRP A 60 -14.57 12.70 -5.07
N LYS A 61 -14.86 13.14 -3.83
CA LYS A 61 -14.99 14.54 -3.43
C LYS A 61 -14.08 14.83 -2.23
N GLY A 62 -13.75 16.09 -2.01
CA GLY A 62 -12.84 16.55 -0.96
C GLY A 62 -11.53 17.05 -1.54
N ASP A 63 -10.52 17.21 -0.70
CA ASP A 63 -9.18 17.67 -1.08
C ASP A 63 -8.13 16.62 -0.76
N VAL A 64 -7.26 16.33 -1.74
CA VAL A 64 -6.14 15.40 -1.60
C VAL A 64 -4.88 16.06 -2.13
N GLU A 65 -3.82 16.04 -1.30
CA GLU A 65 -2.49 16.51 -1.67
C GLU A 65 -1.48 15.37 -1.45
N LEU A 66 -0.66 15.07 -2.47
CA LEU A 66 0.40 14.07 -2.42
C LEU A 66 1.71 14.74 -2.82
N LEU A 67 2.74 14.67 -1.95
CA LEU A 67 4.07 15.23 -2.21
C LEU A 67 4.02 16.70 -2.64
N GLY A 68 3.14 17.50 -2.03
CA GLY A 68 2.93 18.90 -2.36
C GLY A 68 2.09 19.17 -3.63
N ASN A 69 1.58 18.10 -4.28
CA ASN A 69 0.74 18.25 -5.47
C ASN A 69 -0.73 18.03 -5.11
N ARG A 70 -1.57 19.00 -5.41
CA ARG A 70 -3.03 18.84 -5.29
C ARG A 70 -3.54 17.90 -6.37
N ILE A 71 -4.24 16.84 -5.96
CA ILE A 71 -4.82 15.85 -6.84
C ILE A 71 -6.22 16.30 -7.25
N THR A 72 -6.53 16.17 -8.53
CA THR A 72 -7.86 16.52 -9.06
C THR A 72 -8.66 15.26 -9.33
N ALA A 73 -9.86 15.16 -8.75
CA ALA A 73 -10.80 14.08 -9.05
C ALA A 73 -11.07 13.97 -10.56
N GLY A 74 -11.32 12.76 -11.04
CA GLY A 74 -11.55 12.48 -12.48
C GLY A 74 -10.27 12.39 -13.31
N LYS A 75 -9.14 12.96 -12.88
CA LYS A 75 -7.90 12.97 -13.65
C LYS A 75 -6.99 11.79 -13.28
N ARG A 76 -6.20 11.35 -14.25
CA ARG A 76 -5.13 10.36 -14.01
C ARG A 76 -3.90 11.05 -13.42
N PHE A 77 -3.16 10.34 -12.58
CA PHE A 77 -1.83 10.80 -12.16
C PHE A 77 -0.94 11.04 -13.38
N GLN A 78 -0.15 12.09 -13.32
CA GLN A 78 0.80 12.47 -14.36
C GLN A 78 2.20 12.66 -13.77
N GLY A 79 3.21 12.60 -14.63
CA GLY A 79 4.58 12.90 -14.25
C GLY A 79 5.13 12.01 -13.13
N ALA A 80 5.79 12.65 -12.18
CA ALA A 80 6.50 11.99 -11.07
C ALA A 80 5.58 11.19 -10.14
N LEU A 81 4.33 11.60 -9.92
CA LEU A 81 3.41 10.90 -9.01
C LEU A 81 3.19 9.43 -9.38
N ARG A 82 3.22 9.08 -10.68
CA ARG A 82 3.11 7.69 -11.12
C ARG A 82 4.25 6.80 -10.66
N ARG A 83 5.39 7.38 -10.36
CA ARG A 83 6.59 6.69 -9.90
C ARG A 83 6.70 6.75 -8.38
N GLU A 84 6.42 7.92 -7.81
CA GLU A 84 6.64 8.22 -6.40
C GLU A 84 5.58 7.64 -5.47
N VAL A 85 4.40 7.28 -5.99
CA VAL A 85 3.32 6.62 -5.24
C VAL A 85 3.09 5.24 -5.85
N GLN A 86 3.36 4.19 -5.07
CA GLN A 86 3.17 2.81 -5.49
C GLN A 86 2.29 2.05 -4.51
N MET A 87 1.70 0.94 -4.95
CA MET A 87 0.78 0.15 -4.14
C MET A 87 1.12 -1.33 -4.20
N VAL A 88 1.11 -1.98 -3.05
CA VAL A 88 1.12 -3.43 -2.87
C VAL A 88 -0.30 -3.86 -2.52
N PHE A 89 -0.87 -4.74 -3.32
CA PHE A 89 -2.25 -5.22 -3.18
C PHE A 89 -2.33 -6.41 -2.23
N GLN A 90 -3.52 -6.62 -1.67
CA GLN A 90 -3.85 -7.69 -0.75
C GLN A 90 -3.58 -9.08 -1.33
N ASP A 91 -3.97 -9.30 -2.59
CA ASP A 91 -3.79 -10.58 -3.27
C ASP A 91 -2.62 -10.52 -4.26
N PRO A 92 -1.47 -11.12 -3.91
CA PRO A 92 -0.33 -11.17 -4.82
C PRO A 92 -0.62 -12.04 -6.05
N TYR A 93 -1.54 -13.02 -5.98
CA TYR A 93 -1.95 -13.84 -7.11
C TYR A 93 -2.65 -13.00 -8.17
N ALA A 94 -3.66 -12.23 -7.77
CA ALA A 94 -4.39 -11.37 -8.69
C ALA A 94 -3.54 -10.22 -9.24
N SER A 95 -2.46 -9.86 -8.53
CA SER A 95 -1.57 -8.78 -8.93
C SER A 95 -0.47 -9.19 -9.92
N LEU A 96 -0.20 -10.50 -10.09
CA LEU A 96 0.82 -11.03 -10.98
C LEU A 96 0.15 -11.74 -12.17
N HIS A 97 0.52 -11.36 -13.39
CA HIS A 97 -0.04 -12.01 -14.58
C HIS A 97 0.45 -13.48 -14.69
N PRO A 98 -0.44 -14.49 -14.73
CA PRO A 98 -0.07 -15.90 -14.60
C PRO A 98 0.88 -16.40 -15.70
N ASN A 99 0.81 -15.84 -16.89
CA ASN A 99 1.60 -16.22 -18.04
C ASN A 99 2.85 -15.35 -18.28
N HIS A 100 3.17 -14.44 -17.35
CA HIS A 100 4.40 -13.66 -17.38
C HIS A 100 5.44 -14.30 -16.45
N THR A 101 6.67 -14.38 -16.92
CA THR A 101 7.79 -14.66 -16.01
C THR A 101 7.94 -13.52 -15.00
N ILE A 102 8.57 -13.80 -13.87
CA ILE A 102 8.85 -12.79 -12.85
C ILE A 102 9.71 -11.66 -13.43
N TRP A 103 10.70 -12.00 -14.29
CA TRP A 103 11.47 -10.99 -15.00
C TRP A 103 10.58 -10.04 -15.81
N ARG A 104 9.65 -10.58 -16.61
CA ARG A 104 8.73 -9.76 -17.42
C ARG A 104 7.88 -8.86 -16.55
N THR A 105 7.34 -9.40 -15.46
CA THR A 105 6.52 -8.65 -14.48
C THR A 105 7.30 -7.49 -13.84
N LEU A 106 8.57 -7.70 -13.50
CA LEU A 106 9.43 -6.69 -12.90
C LEU A 106 9.98 -5.69 -13.94
N ALA A 107 10.26 -6.15 -15.16
CA ALA A 107 10.75 -5.28 -16.23
C ALA A 107 9.70 -4.31 -16.78
N GLU A 108 8.41 -4.69 -16.71
CA GLU A 108 7.31 -3.92 -17.31
C GLU A 108 7.22 -2.47 -16.79
N PRO A 109 7.17 -2.18 -15.49
CA PRO A 109 7.13 -0.80 -15.00
C PRO A 109 8.37 0.00 -15.42
N LEU A 110 9.54 -0.61 -15.46
CA LEU A 110 10.76 0.06 -15.92
C LEU A 110 10.67 0.46 -17.39
N LYS A 111 10.16 -0.44 -18.25
CA LYS A 111 9.94 -0.19 -19.69
C LYS A 111 8.92 0.93 -19.92
N ILE A 112 7.80 0.89 -19.20
CA ILE A 112 6.73 1.91 -19.30
C ILE A 112 7.27 3.31 -18.97
N HIS A 113 8.20 3.39 -18.00
CA HIS A 113 8.79 4.66 -17.58
C HIS A 113 10.09 5.02 -18.32
N GLY A 114 10.48 4.25 -19.34
CA GLY A 114 11.67 4.53 -20.15
C GLY A 114 12.99 4.40 -19.38
N GLU A 115 13.01 3.56 -18.34
CA GLU A 115 14.20 3.36 -17.50
C GLU A 115 15.26 2.53 -18.23
N SER A 116 16.52 2.84 -17.97
CA SER A 116 17.67 2.10 -18.47
C SER A 116 18.12 1.00 -17.49
N LYS A 117 19.04 0.14 -17.93
CA LYS A 117 19.67 -0.93 -17.12
C LYS A 117 18.65 -1.88 -16.48
N ILE A 118 17.62 -2.27 -17.24
CA ILE A 118 16.48 -3.05 -16.74
C ILE A 118 16.94 -4.33 -16.07
N GLU A 119 17.86 -5.09 -16.69
CA GLU A 119 18.37 -6.35 -16.15
C GLU A 119 19.00 -6.18 -14.77
N ALA A 120 19.87 -5.19 -14.63
CA ALA A 120 20.53 -4.91 -13.35
C ALA A 120 19.54 -4.46 -12.28
N ARG A 121 18.55 -3.65 -12.64
CA ARG A 121 17.51 -3.19 -11.68
C ARG A 121 16.57 -4.29 -11.25
N VAL A 122 16.24 -5.22 -12.14
CA VAL A 122 15.44 -6.41 -11.80
C VAL A 122 16.23 -7.32 -10.85
N ALA A 123 17.52 -7.55 -11.12
CA ALA A 123 18.37 -8.35 -10.23
C ALA A 123 18.50 -7.72 -8.85
N GLU A 124 18.76 -6.41 -8.77
CA GLU A 124 18.81 -5.66 -7.52
C GLU A 124 17.50 -5.74 -6.74
N ALA A 125 16.35 -5.59 -7.41
CA ALA A 125 15.04 -5.66 -6.76
C ALA A 125 14.76 -7.06 -6.18
N LEU A 126 15.14 -8.13 -6.86
CA LEU A 126 15.02 -9.50 -6.34
C LEU A 126 15.92 -9.71 -5.11
N GLU A 127 17.15 -9.24 -5.15
CA GLU A 127 18.08 -9.31 -4.02
C GLU A 127 17.54 -8.55 -2.80
N GLN A 128 17.02 -7.34 -2.99
CA GLN A 128 16.45 -6.52 -1.91
C GLN A 128 15.31 -7.22 -1.17
N VAL A 129 14.51 -8.03 -1.85
CA VAL A 129 13.42 -8.80 -1.25
C VAL A 129 13.84 -10.21 -0.83
N GLY A 130 15.12 -10.56 -0.93
CA GLY A 130 15.66 -11.86 -0.51
C GLY A 130 15.26 -13.01 -1.44
N LEU A 131 15.09 -12.76 -2.72
CA LEU A 131 14.86 -13.79 -3.75
C LEU A 131 16.12 -14.00 -4.59
N PRO A 132 16.45 -15.26 -4.94
CA PRO A 132 17.59 -15.56 -5.80
C PRO A 132 17.33 -15.06 -7.23
N ALA A 133 18.40 -14.75 -7.97
CA ALA A 133 18.31 -14.24 -9.34
C ALA A 133 17.55 -15.21 -10.29
N GLU A 134 17.64 -16.51 -10.03
CA GLU A 134 16.95 -17.56 -10.79
C GLU A 134 15.43 -17.44 -10.70
N ALA A 135 14.90 -16.81 -9.66
CA ALA A 135 13.46 -16.54 -9.53
C ALA A 135 12.94 -15.71 -10.70
N ALA A 136 13.76 -14.89 -11.33
CA ALA A 136 13.40 -14.10 -12.51
C ALA A 136 12.83 -14.96 -13.66
N LYS A 137 13.32 -16.18 -13.83
CA LYS A 137 12.92 -17.11 -14.91
C LYS A 137 11.64 -17.88 -14.60
N ARG A 138 11.17 -17.86 -13.35
CA ARG A 138 9.98 -18.58 -12.89
C ARG A 138 8.70 -17.85 -13.26
N TYR A 139 7.59 -18.60 -13.27
CA TYR A 139 6.23 -18.07 -13.37
C TYR A 139 5.61 -17.97 -11.96
N PRO A 140 4.56 -17.15 -11.76
CA PRO A 140 3.92 -17.00 -10.44
C PRO A 140 3.48 -18.31 -9.80
N HIS A 141 2.96 -19.28 -10.58
CA HIS A 141 2.53 -20.58 -10.06
C HIS A 141 3.68 -21.47 -9.54
N GLN A 142 4.93 -21.15 -9.88
CA GLN A 142 6.12 -21.87 -9.40
C GLN A 142 6.70 -21.27 -8.11
N LEU A 143 6.04 -20.25 -7.53
CA LEU A 143 6.45 -19.57 -6.31
C LEU A 143 5.48 -19.85 -5.17
N SER A 144 6.00 -19.88 -3.93
CA SER A 144 5.16 -19.89 -2.73
C SER A 144 4.39 -18.56 -2.55
N GLY A 145 3.40 -18.53 -1.68
CA GLY A 145 2.65 -17.31 -1.34
C GLY A 145 3.57 -16.16 -0.89
N GLY A 146 4.48 -16.44 0.04
CA GLY A 146 5.47 -15.47 0.52
C GLY A 146 6.44 -15.00 -0.56
N GLN A 147 6.87 -15.90 -1.45
CA GLN A 147 7.72 -15.53 -2.59
C GLN A 147 6.98 -14.61 -3.58
N ARG A 148 5.70 -14.88 -3.87
CA ARG A 148 4.88 -13.98 -4.70
C ARG A 148 4.69 -12.62 -4.07
N GLN A 149 4.48 -12.56 -2.75
CA GLN A 149 4.39 -11.31 -2.02
C GLN A 149 5.70 -10.50 -2.11
N ARG A 150 6.84 -11.16 -1.97
CA ARG A 150 8.17 -10.54 -2.18
C ARG A 150 8.31 -9.99 -3.61
N VAL A 151 7.83 -10.69 -4.64
CA VAL A 151 7.80 -10.18 -6.02
C VAL A 151 6.90 -8.96 -6.16
N ALA A 152 5.71 -8.96 -5.54
CA ALA A 152 4.81 -7.80 -5.57
C ALA A 152 5.44 -6.57 -4.90
N ILE A 153 6.14 -6.76 -3.78
CA ILE A 153 6.93 -5.72 -3.11
C ILE A 153 8.06 -5.25 -4.02
N ALA A 154 8.87 -6.16 -4.59
CA ALA A 154 9.96 -5.82 -5.50
C ALA A 154 9.47 -4.96 -6.67
N ARG A 155 8.33 -5.33 -7.28
CA ARG A 155 7.71 -4.57 -8.37
C ARG A 155 7.38 -3.14 -7.97
N ALA A 156 6.84 -2.94 -6.78
CA ALA A 156 6.52 -1.61 -6.27
C ALA A 156 7.78 -0.77 -6.01
N LEU A 157 8.88 -1.38 -5.59
CA LEU A 157 10.15 -0.70 -5.30
C LEU A 157 10.94 -0.28 -6.53
N LEU A 158 10.74 -0.92 -7.69
CA LEU A 158 11.50 -0.66 -8.91
C LEU A 158 11.50 0.80 -9.34
N LEU A 159 10.44 1.53 -9.06
CA LEU A 159 10.33 2.95 -9.40
C LEU A 159 10.83 3.88 -8.29
N ARG A 160 11.39 3.34 -7.21
CA ARG A 160 11.92 4.06 -6.04
C ARG A 160 10.88 5.03 -5.46
N PRO A 161 9.72 4.52 -5.01
CA PRO A 161 8.63 5.35 -4.53
C PRO A 161 9.01 6.08 -3.24
N LYS A 162 8.40 7.24 -3.02
CA LYS A 162 8.44 7.97 -1.74
C LYS A 162 7.31 7.52 -0.82
N ILE A 163 6.18 7.13 -1.40
CA ILE A 163 4.99 6.65 -0.70
C ILE A 163 4.67 5.24 -1.16
N LEU A 164 4.57 4.31 -0.23
CA LEU A 164 4.12 2.96 -0.47
C LEU A 164 2.79 2.70 0.25
N LEU A 165 1.77 2.39 -0.53
CA LEU A 165 0.43 2.05 -0.07
C LEU A 165 0.35 0.53 0.09
N LEU A 166 0.06 0.05 1.29
CA LEU A 166 0.06 -1.37 1.66
C LEU A 166 -1.36 -1.81 2.02
N ASP A 167 -2.03 -2.50 1.11
CA ASP A 167 -3.40 -3.01 1.31
C ASP A 167 -3.32 -4.45 1.82
N GLU A 168 -3.43 -4.64 3.13
CA GLU A 168 -3.37 -5.95 3.82
C GLU A 168 -2.22 -6.86 3.33
N PRO A 169 -0.96 -6.41 3.35
CA PRO A 169 0.14 -7.05 2.62
C PRO A 169 0.51 -8.45 3.13
N THR A 170 -0.07 -8.92 4.22
CA THR A 170 0.25 -10.21 4.85
C THR A 170 -0.96 -11.08 5.17
N SER A 171 -2.19 -10.63 4.87
CA SER A 171 -3.43 -11.31 5.28
C SER A 171 -3.62 -12.72 4.68
N ALA A 172 -2.98 -13.01 3.55
CA ALA A 172 -3.05 -14.31 2.86
C ALA A 172 -1.87 -15.25 3.20
N LEU A 173 -1.04 -14.90 4.19
CA LEU A 173 0.18 -15.62 4.54
C LEU A 173 0.06 -16.28 5.92
N ASP A 174 0.81 -17.37 6.12
CA ASP A 174 0.96 -17.95 7.45
C ASP A 174 1.79 -17.03 8.39
N MET A 175 1.66 -17.23 9.70
CA MET A 175 2.23 -16.33 10.71
C MET A 175 3.75 -16.18 10.59
N SER A 176 4.49 -17.23 10.23
CA SER A 176 5.95 -17.16 10.12
C SER A 176 6.38 -16.32 8.91
N VAL A 177 5.74 -16.55 7.78
CA VAL A 177 5.98 -15.76 6.55
C VAL A 177 5.50 -14.33 6.72
N GLN A 178 4.38 -14.11 7.42
CA GLN A 178 3.90 -12.76 7.77
C GLN A 178 4.98 -11.96 8.49
N ALA A 179 5.58 -12.51 9.56
CA ALA A 179 6.63 -11.84 10.31
C ALA A 179 7.85 -11.49 9.42
N GLU A 180 8.25 -12.39 8.54
CA GLU A 180 9.34 -12.14 7.59
C GLU A 180 9.03 -10.98 6.64
N ILE A 181 7.81 -10.92 6.09
CA ILE A 181 7.39 -9.85 5.18
C ILE A 181 7.30 -8.49 5.91
N LEU A 182 6.80 -8.46 7.14
CA LEU A 182 6.76 -7.22 7.93
C LEU A 182 8.16 -6.70 8.25
N ASN A 183 9.08 -7.59 8.64
CA ASN A 183 10.48 -7.24 8.88
C ASN A 183 11.17 -6.76 7.60
N LEU A 184 10.87 -7.39 6.45
CA LEU A 184 11.35 -6.94 5.15
C LEU A 184 10.86 -5.51 4.84
N LEU A 185 9.57 -5.23 5.01
CA LEU A 185 8.99 -3.91 4.77
C LEU A 185 9.61 -2.84 5.68
N ASN A 186 9.82 -3.13 6.97
CA ASN A 186 10.48 -2.21 7.91
C ASN A 186 11.91 -1.90 7.49
N ARG A 187 12.69 -2.92 7.10
CA ARG A 187 14.05 -2.75 6.59
C ARG A 187 14.08 -1.87 5.33
N LEU A 188 13.21 -2.16 4.36
CA LEU A 188 13.12 -1.41 3.11
C LEU A 188 12.69 0.04 3.34
N LYS A 189 11.76 0.28 4.27
CA LYS A 189 11.35 1.64 4.68
C LYS A 189 12.55 2.45 5.16
N GLN A 190 13.35 1.87 6.05
CA GLN A 190 14.54 2.54 6.60
C GLN A 190 15.62 2.77 5.53
N GLN A 191 15.89 1.77 4.69
CA GLN A 191 16.91 1.85 3.63
C GLN A 191 16.59 2.90 2.58
N HIS A 192 15.31 3.07 2.21
CA HIS A 192 14.89 3.96 1.13
C HIS A 192 14.20 5.25 1.63
N GLY A 193 14.04 5.45 2.93
CA GLY A 193 13.39 6.64 3.49
C GLY A 193 11.93 6.78 3.08
N MET A 194 11.21 5.67 2.89
CA MET A 194 9.83 5.67 2.41
C MET A 194 8.83 6.00 3.52
N THR A 195 7.68 6.49 3.10
CA THR A 195 6.49 6.68 3.94
C THR A 195 5.46 5.62 3.61
N TYR A 196 4.87 5.00 4.61
CA TYR A 196 3.88 3.96 4.42
C TYR A 196 2.48 4.38 4.86
N LEU A 197 1.49 4.09 4.02
CA LEU A 197 0.08 4.01 4.45
C LEU A 197 -0.31 2.54 4.42
N LEU A 198 -0.55 1.97 5.60
CA LEU A 198 -0.87 0.56 5.80
C LEU A 198 -2.35 0.38 6.11
N VAL A 199 -2.99 -0.56 5.44
CA VAL A 199 -4.29 -1.10 5.83
C VAL A 199 -4.08 -2.49 6.41
N SER A 200 -4.58 -2.73 7.60
CA SER A 200 -4.63 -4.06 8.23
C SER A 200 -5.84 -4.15 9.16
N HIS A 201 -6.33 -5.36 9.35
CA HIS A 201 -7.29 -5.69 10.41
C HIS A 201 -6.62 -6.43 11.57
N ASP A 202 -5.33 -6.74 11.47
CA ASP A 202 -4.55 -7.42 12.49
C ASP A 202 -3.90 -6.39 13.44
N ALA A 203 -4.30 -6.42 14.70
CA ALA A 203 -3.82 -5.48 15.72
C ALA A 203 -2.31 -5.64 15.99
N ASP A 204 -1.75 -6.85 15.87
CA ASP A 204 -0.34 -7.10 16.10
C ASP A 204 0.52 -6.54 14.95
N VAL A 205 0.04 -6.65 13.71
CA VAL A 205 0.66 -6.02 12.54
C VAL A 205 0.71 -4.50 12.72
N ILE A 206 -0.40 -3.90 13.19
CA ILE A 206 -0.48 -2.46 13.40
C ILE A 206 0.46 -2.00 14.51
N ALA A 207 0.47 -2.69 15.65
CA ALA A 207 1.37 -2.38 16.76
C ALA A 207 2.85 -2.50 16.35
N HIS A 208 3.17 -3.47 15.50
CA HIS A 208 4.55 -3.70 15.03
C HIS A 208 5.02 -2.65 14.01
N MET A 209 4.15 -2.27 13.07
CA MET A 209 4.52 -1.47 11.91
C MET A 209 4.32 0.04 12.07
N SER A 210 3.34 0.46 12.90
CA SER A 210 2.78 1.81 12.80
C SER A 210 3.36 2.79 13.80
N ASP A 211 3.59 4.00 13.34
CA ASP A 211 3.92 5.15 14.19
C ASP A 211 2.64 5.82 14.70
N ARG A 212 1.61 5.89 13.85
CA ARG A 212 0.26 6.36 14.18
C ARG A 212 -0.76 5.52 13.44
N ALA A 213 -2.00 5.51 13.95
CA ALA A 213 -3.11 4.85 13.28
C ALA A 213 -4.42 5.62 13.45
N ALA A 214 -5.38 5.35 12.55
CA ALA A 214 -6.74 5.83 12.66
C ALA A 214 -7.74 4.68 12.52
N PHE A 215 -8.70 4.63 13.43
CA PHE A 215 -9.81 3.68 13.38
C PHE A 215 -10.94 4.23 12.52
N MET A 216 -11.37 3.41 11.58
CA MET A 216 -12.39 3.75 10.60
C MET A 216 -13.59 2.82 10.74
N ALA A 217 -14.77 3.40 10.87
CA ALA A 217 -16.04 2.68 10.84
C ALA A 217 -17.04 3.42 9.94
N ASN A 218 -17.85 2.68 9.21
CA ASN A 218 -18.91 3.23 8.34
C ASN A 218 -18.45 4.35 7.39
N GLY A 219 -17.22 4.27 6.90
CA GLY A 219 -16.66 5.28 5.99
C GLY A 219 -16.08 6.51 6.67
N VAL A 220 -16.09 6.59 8.01
CA VAL A 220 -15.64 7.75 8.79
C VAL A 220 -14.45 7.38 9.67
N ILE A 221 -13.49 8.29 9.85
CA ILE A 221 -12.45 8.17 10.88
C ILE A 221 -13.04 8.61 12.21
N GLU A 222 -13.11 7.68 13.18
CA GLU A 222 -13.71 7.93 14.49
C GLU A 222 -12.67 8.25 15.56
N ARG A 223 -11.49 7.62 15.49
CA ARG A 223 -10.41 7.77 16.48
C ARG A 223 -9.05 7.75 15.81
N SER A 224 -8.09 8.40 16.45
CA SER A 224 -6.67 8.33 16.06
C SER A 224 -5.85 7.89 17.27
N PHE A 225 -4.78 7.13 16.99
CA PHE A 225 -3.86 6.58 17.97
C PHE A 225 -2.44 7.02 17.62
N ASP A 226 -1.71 7.49 18.61
CA ASP A 226 -0.28 7.72 18.51
C ASP A 226 0.50 6.44 18.85
N ARG A 227 1.83 6.50 18.78
CA ARG A 227 2.70 5.37 19.07
C ARG A 227 2.51 4.82 20.49
N ALA A 228 2.30 5.70 21.49
CA ALA A 228 2.11 5.28 22.87
C ALA A 228 0.81 4.48 23.04
N ALA A 229 -0.29 4.96 22.47
CA ALA A 229 -1.58 4.27 22.48
C ALA A 229 -1.52 2.91 21.74
N LEU A 230 -0.76 2.83 20.64
CA LEU A 230 -0.57 1.57 19.91
C LEU A 230 0.22 0.55 20.73
N VAL A 231 1.29 0.96 21.40
CA VAL A 231 2.10 0.09 22.28
C VAL A 231 1.29 -0.39 23.49
N ASN A 232 0.45 0.47 24.07
CA ASN A 232 -0.45 0.14 25.16
C ASN A 232 -1.64 -0.75 24.75
N GLY A 233 -1.82 -1.01 23.47
CA GLY A 233 -2.89 -1.87 22.95
C GLY A 233 -4.27 -1.22 22.90
N GLU A 234 -4.38 0.11 23.05
CA GLU A 234 -5.67 0.84 23.05
C GLU A 234 -6.45 0.68 21.74
N HIS A 235 -5.75 0.49 20.62
CA HIS A 235 -6.36 0.24 19.31
C HIS A 235 -7.11 -1.10 19.24
N ARG A 236 -6.78 -2.08 20.10
CA ARG A 236 -7.43 -3.40 20.14
C ARG A 236 -8.89 -3.29 20.57
N MET A 237 -9.20 -2.37 21.47
CA MET A 237 -10.56 -2.14 21.95
C MET A 237 -11.47 -1.46 20.91
N ALA A 238 -10.91 -0.89 19.86
CA ALA A 238 -11.69 -0.33 18.77
C ALA A 238 -12.26 -1.40 17.81
N HIS A 239 -11.79 -2.65 17.93
CA HIS A 239 -12.26 -3.79 17.13
C HIS A 239 -13.37 -4.60 17.85
N ALA A 240 -13.65 -4.33 19.11
CA ALA A 240 -14.70 -4.96 19.90
C ALA A 240 -16.00 -4.16 19.77
#